data_42f927defb235f41b8747f69fc49816a
#
_entry.id   42f927defb235f41b8747f69fc49816a
#
_cell.length_a   1.000
_cell.length_b   1.000
_cell.length_c   1.000
_cell.angle_alpha   90.00
_cell.angle_beta   90.00
_cell.angle_gamma   90.00
#
_symmetry.space_group_name_H-M   'P 1'
#
loop_
_entity.id
_entity.type
_entity.pdbx_description
1 polymer ?
#
loop_
_entity_poly.entity_id
_entity_poly.type
_entity_poly.pdbx_seq_one_letter_code
_entity_poly.pdbx_strand_id
1 'polypeptide(L)'
;GILVGTPNWSQDVDVAAEKPLKGYQNIMYTLHFYAGTHGSWLRDKAQKALDKGLPLFVSEFGISDASGNGNLNKTEGNAWIRFLNKNKISYLGWSLCNKAESSALIKSSVSKTTNWTSKDLTDWGRWLKSKF
;
A
#
# COMPACT_ATOMS: atom_id res chain seq x y z
N GLY A 1 -10.07 13.49 -8.25
CA GLY A 1 -10.37 12.08 -8.46
C GLY A 1 -11.06 11.46 -7.26
N ILE A 2 -11.80 10.40 -7.48
CA ILE A 2 -12.48 9.62 -6.43
C ILE A 2 -11.83 8.25 -6.35
N LEU A 3 -11.47 7.81 -5.14
CA LEU A 3 -11.00 6.46 -4.88
C LEU A 3 -12.18 5.59 -4.43
N VAL A 4 -12.37 4.46 -5.09
CA VAL A 4 -13.45 3.51 -4.82
C VAL A 4 -12.86 2.24 -4.24
N GLY A 5 -13.38 1.79 -3.09
CA GLY A 5 -12.98 0.52 -2.48
C GLY A 5 -13.31 -0.67 -3.38
N THR A 6 -12.55 -1.74 -3.23
CA THR A 6 -12.76 -3.01 -3.93
C THR A 6 -13.04 -4.13 -2.93
N PRO A 7 -13.61 -5.29 -3.35
CA PRO A 7 -13.95 -6.36 -2.43
C PRO A 7 -12.75 -6.91 -1.66
N ASN A 8 -13.03 -7.59 -0.54
CA ASN A 8 -12.05 -8.26 0.30
C ASN A 8 -10.94 -7.32 0.78
N TRP A 9 -11.35 -6.24 1.51
CA TRP A 9 -10.43 -5.20 2.01
C TRP A 9 -9.51 -4.63 0.91
N SER A 10 -10.09 -4.35 -0.26
CA SER A 10 -9.38 -3.81 -1.43
C SER A 10 -8.26 -4.72 -1.97
N GLN A 11 -8.45 -6.04 -1.91
CA GLN A 11 -7.56 -7.03 -2.50
C GLN A 11 -8.07 -7.56 -3.84
N ASP A 12 -9.39 -7.77 -3.99
CA ASP A 12 -9.99 -8.42 -5.16
C ASP A 12 -10.26 -7.42 -6.30
N VAL A 13 -9.21 -6.73 -6.73
CA VAL A 13 -9.28 -5.76 -7.83
C VAL A 13 -9.58 -6.41 -9.18
N ASP A 14 -9.22 -7.68 -9.36
CA ASP A 14 -9.58 -8.48 -10.53
C ASP A 14 -11.09 -8.70 -10.63
N VAL A 15 -11.77 -8.91 -9.50
CA VAL A 15 -13.24 -9.01 -9.43
C VAL A 15 -13.88 -7.66 -9.78
N ALA A 16 -13.35 -6.55 -9.24
CA ALA A 16 -13.82 -5.21 -9.58
C ALA A 16 -13.67 -4.90 -11.08
N ALA A 17 -12.61 -5.41 -11.71
CA ALA A 17 -12.37 -5.23 -13.15
C ALA A 17 -13.38 -5.95 -14.05
N GLU A 18 -14.10 -6.99 -13.55
CA GLU A 18 -15.15 -7.66 -14.31
C GLU A 18 -16.39 -6.77 -14.49
N LYS A 19 -16.69 -5.92 -13.49
CA LYS A 19 -17.86 -5.04 -13.51
C LYS A 19 -17.49 -3.65 -12.97
N PRO A 20 -16.67 -2.87 -13.69
CA PRO A 20 -16.32 -1.54 -13.25
C PRO A 20 -17.53 -0.60 -13.29
N LEU A 21 -17.51 0.43 -12.48
CA LEU A 21 -18.52 1.48 -12.50
C LEU A 21 -18.51 2.17 -13.87
N LYS A 22 -19.71 2.35 -14.44
CA LYS A 22 -19.89 2.99 -15.76
C LYS A 22 -20.42 4.41 -15.61
N GLY A 23 -20.11 5.27 -16.59
CA GLY A 23 -20.61 6.64 -16.64
C GLY A 23 -19.82 7.64 -15.79
N TYR A 24 -18.69 7.25 -15.23
CA TYR A 24 -17.81 8.11 -14.43
C TYR A 24 -16.40 8.12 -15.00
N GLN A 25 -15.73 9.28 -15.00
CA GLN A 25 -14.40 9.43 -15.61
C GLN A 25 -13.26 9.66 -14.61
N ASN A 26 -13.54 10.16 -13.41
CA ASN A 26 -12.52 10.52 -12.44
C ASN A 26 -12.45 9.53 -11.26
N ILE A 27 -12.52 8.23 -11.57
CA ILE A 27 -12.52 7.15 -10.59
C ILE A 27 -11.25 6.33 -10.73
N MET A 28 -10.64 5.99 -9.59
CA MET A 28 -9.61 4.95 -9.47
C MET A 28 -10.04 3.94 -8.41
N TYR A 29 -9.58 2.71 -8.54
CA TYR A 29 -9.94 1.61 -7.66
C TYR A 29 -8.81 1.32 -6.69
N THR A 30 -9.16 1.13 -5.41
CA THR A 30 -8.15 0.92 -4.37
C THR A 30 -7.61 -0.50 -4.37
N LEU A 31 -6.31 -0.61 -4.22
CA LEU A 31 -5.59 -1.84 -3.90
C LEU A 31 -4.89 -1.63 -2.56
N HIS A 32 -5.09 -2.56 -1.61
CA HIS A 32 -4.38 -2.57 -0.33
C HIS A 32 -3.54 -3.84 -0.21
N PHE A 33 -2.35 -3.74 0.33
CA PHE A 33 -1.51 -4.91 0.60
C PHE A 33 -0.59 -4.70 1.81
N TYR A 34 -0.20 -5.81 2.40
CA TYR A 34 0.88 -5.90 3.39
C TYR A 34 1.85 -6.99 2.95
N ALA A 35 3.07 -6.61 2.62
CA ALA A 35 4.02 -7.51 1.95
C ALA A 35 4.41 -8.74 2.77
N GLY A 36 4.24 -8.70 4.11
CA GLY A 36 4.43 -9.87 4.96
C GLY A 36 3.36 -10.95 4.76
N THR A 37 2.21 -10.60 4.19
CA THR A 37 1.09 -11.53 3.91
C THR A 37 0.81 -11.65 2.42
N HIS A 38 0.88 -10.55 1.67
CA HIS A 38 0.45 -10.45 0.29
C HIS A 38 1.66 -10.43 -0.65
N GLY A 39 1.86 -11.51 -1.37
CA GLY A 39 2.98 -11.67 -2.30
C GLY A 39 2.56 -11.57 -3.78
N SER A 40 3.23 -12.37 -4.62
CA SER A 40 3.01 -12.38 -6.07
C SER A 40 1.57 -12.71 -6.47
N TRP A 41 0.89 -13.55 -5.70
CA TRP A 41 -0.50 -13.91 -5.98
C TRP A 41 -1.44 -12.68 -6.01
N LEU A 42 -1.20 -11.65 -5.17
CA LEU A 42 -1.99 -10.42 -5.20
C LEU A 42 -1.52 -9.48 -6.32
N ARG A 43 -0.22 -9.44 -6.63
CA ARG A 43 0.27 -8.72 -7.82
C ARG A 43 -0.32 -9.29 -9.10
N ASP A 44 -0.52 -10.61 -9.18
CA ASP A 44 -1.17 -11.25 -10.35
C ASP A 44 -2.63 -10.79 -10.50
N LYS A 45 -3.38 -10.65 -9.41
CA LYS A 45 -4.72 -10.05 -9.43
C LYS A 45 -4.69 -8.59 -9.90
N ALA A 46 -3.74 -7.81 -9.39
CA ALA A 46 -3.56 -6.44 -9.82
C ALA A 46 -3.21 -6.34 -11.31
N GLN A 47 -2.34 -7.22 -11.81
CA GLN A 47 -2.00 -7.26 -13.23
C GLN A 47 -3.21 -7.61 -14.11
N LYS A 48 -4.04 -8.56 -13.69
CA LYS A 48 -5.30 -8.89 -14.40
C LYS A 48 -6.24 -7.68 -14.48
N ALA A 49 -6.36 -6.92 -13.39
CA ALA A 49 -7.17 -5.70 -13.37
C ALA A 49 -6.61 -4.64 -14.32
N LEU A 50 -5.28 -4.42 -14.31
CA LEU A 50 -4.62 -3.49 -15.22
C LEU A 50 -4.78 -3.90 -16.68
N ASP A 51 -4.67 -5.18 -17.00
CA ASP A 51 -4.84 -5.72 -18.36
C ASP A 51 -6.26 -5.46 -18.90
N LYS A 52 -7.23 -5.35 -18.02
CA LYS A 52 -8.62 -4.95 -18.35
C LYS A 52 -8.84 -3.43 -18.36
N GLY A 53 -7.80 -2.65 -18.13
CA GLY A 53 -7.87 -1.19 -18.14
C GLY A 53 -8.40 -0.56 -16.86
N LEU A 54 -8.45 -1.31 -15.73
CA LEU A 54 -8.90 -0.75 -14.46
C LEU A 54 -7.81 0.14 -13.85
N PRO A 55 -8.07 1.44 -13.62
CA PRO A 55 -7.09 2.32 -13.00
C PRO A 55 -6.98 2.03 -11.51
N LEU A 56 -5.79 1.68 -11.04
CA LEU A 56 -5.52 1.33 -9.65
C LEU A 56 -4.81 2.46 -8.90
N PHE A 57 -5.10 2.56 -7.60
CA PHE A 57 -4.38 3.40 -6.64
C PHE A 57 -4.20 2.62 -5.33
N VAL A 58 -2.98 2.55 -4.82
CA VAL A 58 -2.70 1.94 -3.53
C VAL A 58 -2.90 2.98 -2.44
N SER A 59 -4.10 3.03 -1.87
CA SER A 59 -4.43 3.98 -0.80
C SER A 59 -3.96 3.54 0.58
N GLU A 60 -3.52 2.29 0.72
CA GLU A 60 -2.96 1.75 1.95
C GLU A 60 -2.00 0.60 1.63
N PHE A 61 -0.80 0.65 2.19
CA PHE A 61 0.10 -0.52 2.19
C PHE A 61 1.09 -0.49 3.34
N GLY A 62 1.58 -1.67 3.67
CA GLY A 62 2.68 -1.88 4.60
C GLY A 62 3.56 -3.04 4.14
N ILE A 63 4.62 -3.32 4.90
CA ILE A 63 5.51 -4.44 4.63
C ILE A 63 5.58 -5.44 5.81
N SER A 64 4.80 -5.23 6.86
CA SER A 64 4.51 -6.21 7.91
C SER A 64 3.51 -7.26 7.40
N ASP A 65 3.04 -8.14 8.28
CA ASP A 65 1.84 -8.92 8.00
C ASP A 65 0.57 -8.06 8.01
N ALA A 66 -0.55 -8.63 7.57
CA ALA A 66 -1.83 -7.92 7.41
C ALA A 66 -2.45 -7.42 8.72
N SER A 67 -1.93 -7.83 9.88
CA SER A 67 -2.35 -7.25 11.17
C SER A 67 -1.87 -5.81 11.37
N GLY A 68 -0.91 -5.37 10.57
CA GLY A 68 -0.23 -4.08 10.74
C GLY A 68 0.92 -4.15 11.74
N ASN A 69 1.27 -5.33 12.22
CA ASN A 69 2.36 -5.57 13.16
C ASN A 69 3.22 -6.76 12.73
N GLY A 70 4.24 -7.12 13.51
CA GLY A 70 5.12 -8.24 13.22
C GLY A 70 6.34 -7.87 12.38
N ASN A 71 6.98 -8.89 11.80
CA ASN A 71 8.21 -8.72 11.05
C ASN A 71 7.97 -8.01 9.72
N LEU A 72 8.94 -7.17 9.33
CA LEU A 72 8.93 -6.49 8.04
C LEU A 72 9.51 -7.41 6.94
N ASN A 73 8.78 -7.56 5.85
CA ASN A 73 9.26 -8.27 4.65
C ASN A 73 9.75 -7.28 3.60
N LYS A 74 10.99 -6.84 3.71
CA LYS A 74 11.60 -5.85 2.80
C LYS A 74 11.80 -6.42 1.39
N THR A 75 12.10 -7.71 1.26
CA THR A 75 12.26 -8.37 -0.05
C THR A 75 10.97 -8.31 -0.86
N GLU A 76 9.87 -8.72 -0.26
CA GLU A 76 8.55 -8.67 -0.90
C GLU A 76 8.07 -7.22 -1.08
N GLY A 77 8.35 -6.35 -0.11
CA GLY A 77 8.09 -4.91 -0.22
C GLY A 77 8.80 -4.29 -1.42
N ASN A 78 10.06 -4.62 -1.67
CA ASN A 78 10.79 -4.15 -2.85
C ASN A 78 10.20 -4.70 -4.16
N ALA A 79 9.72 -5.94 -4.17
CA ALA A 79 9.02 -6.50 -5.33
C ALA A 79 7.74 -5.72 -5.64
N TRP A 80 6.97 -5.36 -4.61
CA TRP A 80 5.80 -4.51 -4.75
C TRP A 80 6.14 -3.12 -5.30
N ILE A 81 7.14 -2.44 -4.75
CA ILE A 81 7.53 -1.11 -5.23
C ILE A 81 7.94 -1.14 -6.71
N ARG A 82 8.72 -2.16 -7.12
CA ARG A 82 9.06 -2.33 -8.54
C ARG A 82 7.82 -2.51 -9.42
N PHE A 83 6.84 -3.32 -8.97
CA PHE A 83 5.59 -3.52 -9.69
C PHE A 83 4.78 -2.21 -9.81
N LEU A 84 4.63 -1.48 -8.70
CA LEU A 84 3.88 -0.23 -8.68
C LEU A 84 4.51 0.83 -9.59
N ASN A 85 5.83 1.01 -9.49
CA ASN A 85 6.56 1.98 -10.30
C ASN A 85 6.52 1.63 -11.79
N LYS A 86 6.70 0.35 -12.15
CA LYS A 86 6.58 -0.13 -13.54
C LYS A 86 5.22 0.21 -14.14
N ASN A 87 4.16 0.04 -13.37
CA ASN A 87 2.78 0.26 -13.81
C ASN A 87 2.28 1.69 -13.53
N LYS A 88 3.13 2.59 -13.01
CA LYS A 88 2.79 3.99 -12.67
C LYS A 88 1.61 4.10 -11.71
N ILE A 89 1.54 3.20 -10.75
CA ILE A 89 0.51 3.18 -9.70
C ILE A 89 1.02 3.99 -8.52
N SER A 90 0.26 5.01 -8.12
CA SER A 90 0.54 5.80 -6.91
C SER A 90 0.23 5.00 -5.65
N TYR A 91 0.98 5.26 -4.57
CA TYR A 91 0.83 4.52 -3.32
C TYR A 91 1.06 5.38 -2.08
N LEU A 92 0.33 5.04 -1.01
CA LEU A 92 0.41 5.67 0.31
C LEU A 92 0.69 4.61 1.37
N GLY A 93 1.72 4.83 2.18
CA GLY A 93 2.08 3.91 3.26
C GLY A 93 1.19 4.08 4.51
N TRP A 94 0.82 3.00 5.13
CA TRP A 94 0.12 2.97 6.41
C TRP A 94 1.11 2.79 7.55
N SER A 95 1.15 3.66 8.59
CA SER A 95 0.44 4.94 8.67
C SER A 95 1.30 5.98 9.41
N LEU A 96 1.05 7.25 9.18
CA LEU A 96 1.71 8.35 9.88
C LEU A 96 1.16 8.45 11.31
N CYS A 97 1.67 7.61 12.18
CA CYS A 97 1.34 7.60 13.61
C CYS A 97 2.56 7.12 14.42
N ASN A 98 2.47 7.22 15.75
CA ASN A 98 3.47 6.71 16.70
C ASN A 98 2.92 5.56 17.56
N LYS A 99 2.01 4.77 17.03
CA LYS A 99 1.49 3.58 17.70
C LYS A 99 2.61 2.55 17.89
N ALA A 100 2.57 1.79 18.98
CA ALA A 100 3.56 0.75 19.25
C ALA A 100 3.32 -0.51 18.39
N GLU A 101 3.47 -0.36 17.08
CA GLU A 101 3.38 -1.46 16.11
C GLU A 101 4.32 -1.19 14.92
N SER A 102 4.69 -2.24 14.20
CA SER A 102 5.69 -2.14 13.13
C SER A 102 5.22 -1.37 11.91
N SER A 103 3.92 -1.20 11.69
CA SER A 103 3.35 -0.37 10.62
C SER A 103 3.29 1.13 10.95
N ALA A 104 3.60 1.54 12.18
CA ALA A 104 3.74 2.95 12.50
C ALA A 104 5.01 3.53 11.87
N LEU A 105 4.91 4.70 11.22
CA LEU A 105 6.06 5.37 10.60
C LEU A 105 6.96 6.06 11.62
N ILE A 106 6.38 6.50 12.74
CA ILE A 106 7.06 7.23 13.82
C ILE A 106 7.22 6.29 15.02
N LYS A 107 8.37 6.35 15.68
CA LYS A 107 8.61 5.57 16.92
C LYS A 107 7.63 5.96 18.01
N SER A 108 7.18 4.99 18.80
CA SER A 108 6.22 5.21 19.90
C SER A 108 6.74 6.14 21.00
N SER A 109 8.05 6.27 21.13
CA SER A 109 8.70 7.21 22.09
C SER A 109 8.70 8.68 21.63
N VAL A 110 8.28 8.95 20.39
CA VAL A 110 8.32 10.30 19.80
C VAL A 110 6.96 10.96 19.97
N SER A 111 6.92 12.11 20.65
CA SER A 111 5.70 12.88 20.90
C SER A 111 5.56 14.14 20.05
N LYS A 112 6.65 14.61 19.42
CA LYS A 112 6.59 15.78 18.54
C LYS A 112 5.80 15.50 17.27
N THR A 113 5.12 16.50 16.74
CA THR A 113 4.21 16.39 15.59
C THR A 113 4.80 16.96 14.29
N THR A 114 6.00 17.52 14.34
CA THR A 114 6.67 18.13 13.19
C THR A 114 8.18 17.92 13.28
N ASN A 115 8.88 18.24 12.19
CA ASN A 115 10.34 18.21 12.13
C ASN A 115 10.96 16.87 12.52
N TRP A 116 10.36 15.78 12.05
CA TRP A 116 10.91 14.45 12.27
C TRP A 116 12.20 14.25 11.48
N THR A 117 13.17 13.65 12.16
CA THR A 117 14.42 13.21 11.56
C THR A 117 14.41 11.70 11.37
N SER A 118 15.42 11.12 10.72
CA SER A 118 15.54 9.66 10.57
C SER A 118 15.60 8.92 11.92
N LYS A 119 16.04 9.60 12.98
CA LYS A 119 16.08 9.05 14.36
C LYS A 119 14.69 8.86 14.95
N ASP A 120 13.71 9.64 14.50
CA ASP A 120 12.33 9.57 14.97
C ASP A 120 11.51 8.49 14.26
N LEU A 121 11.99 8.05 13.08
CA LEU A 121 11.29 7.05 12.26
C LEU A 121 11.53 5.62 12.76
N THR A 122 10.52 4.77 12.60
CA THR A 122 10.65 3.32 12.72
C THR A 122 11.48 2.75 11.57
N ASP A 123 11.81 1.47 11.62
CA ASP A 123 12.44 0.78 10.49
C ASP A 123 11.57 0.85 9.23
N TRP A 124 10.26 0.64 9.36
CA TRP A 124 9.29 0.85 8.28
C TRP A 124 9.31 2.29 7.76
N GLY A 125 9.30 3.28 8.64
CA GLY A 125 9.33 4.69 8.24
C GLY A 125 10.59 5.06 7.45
N ARG A 126 11.76 4.58 7.85
CA ARG A 126 13.03 4.78 7.12
C ARG A 126 13.02 4.08 5.77
N TRP A 127 12.51 2.83 5.72
CA TRP A 127 12.41 2.09 4.48
C TRP A 127 11.47 2.79 3.49
N LEU A 128 10.28 3.22 3.94
CA LEU A 128 9.34 3.94 3.09
C LEU A 128 9.95 5.24 2.55
N LYS A 129 10.55 6.05 3.41
CA LYS A 129 11.20 7.30 3.01
C LYS A 129 12.27 7.08 1.94
N SER A 130 12.97 5.95 1.95
CA SER A 130 14.01 5.63 0.95
C SER A 130 13.45 5.35 -0.46
N LYS A 131 12.13 5.28 -0.63
CA LYS A 131 11.47 4.98 -1.91
C LYS A 131 11.01 6.22 -2.68
N PHE A 132 11.15 7.39 -2.06
CA PHE A 132 10.77 8.69 -2.64
C PHE A 132 11.94 9.60 -2.96
#